data_1ed2273a71f20f575c579bcb3709dfe7
#
_entry.id   1ed2273a71f20f575c579bcb3709dfe7
#
_cell.length_a   1.000
_cell.length_b   1.000
_cell.length_c   1.000
_cell.angle_alpha   90.00
_cell.angle_beta   90.00
_cell.angle_gamma   90.00
#
_symmetry.space_group_name_H-M   'P 1'
#
loop_
_entity.id
_entity.type
_entity.pdbx_description
1 polymer ?
#
loop_
_entity_poly.entity_id
_entity_poly.type
_entity_poly.pdbx_seq_one_letter_code
_entity_poly.pdbx_strand_id
1 'polypeptide(L)'
;TIPLIRDILTIEEMYNGHVVPLAINPDEQSYRFGITSQTPQSLVATMTNNYREQGIIAKFFLISASGFRALMLRFDPPKKVIYDNIEIAKEGDSDTLQQVSQTLATVGTNDVFNYLIDQADRLNASDIHIENQRDTIRVRMRVDGALHSVAELGRDRYRVIMAALASRANISTASNEPQSGHMQQEIHRDGVSHLL
;
A
#
# COMPACT_ATOMS: atom_id res chain seq x y z
N THR A 1 9.88 17.69 -12.42
CA THR A 1 9.82 16.90 -11.17
C THR A 1 10.51 17.69 -10.07
N ILE A 2 9.83 18.02 -8.98
CA ILE A 2 10.42 18.75 -7.83
C ILE A 2 11.38 17.78 -7.14
N PRO A 3 12.68 18.14 -6.95
CA PRO A 3 13.62 17.30 -6.22
C PRO A 3 13.18 17.14 -4.76
N LEU A 4 13.34 15.94 -4.19
CA LEU A 4 13.02 15.66 -2.80
C LEU A 4 14.16 16.16 -1.90
N ILE A 5 13.82 17.01 -0.95
CA ILE A 5 14.75 17.56 0.04
C ILE A 5 14.46 16.83 1.36
N ARG A 6 15.28 15.83 1.70
CA ARG A 6 15.00 14.90 2.81
C ARG A 6 15.55 15.33 4.17
N ASP A 7 16.46 16.30 4.22
CA ASP A 7 17.24 16.57 5.43
C ASP A 7 16.75 17.78 6.25
N ILE A 8 15.63 18.40 5.84
CA ILE A 8 15.11 19.61 6.49
C ILE A 8 14.07 19.29 7.56
N LEU A 9 13.20 18.31 7.29
CA LEU A 9 12.14 17.85 8.20
C LEU A 9 12.11 16.32 8.21
N THR A 10 11.84 15.77 9.37
CA THR A 10 11.57 14.34 9.51
C THR A 10 10.18 14.01 8.95
N ILE A 11 9.96 12.75 8.59
CA ILE A 11 8.66 12.24 8.12
C ILE A 11 7.56 12.53 9.15
N GLU A 12 7.87 12.33 10.43
CA GLU A 12 6.95 12.58 11.54
C GLU A 12 6.56 14.06 11.66
N GLU A 13 7.53 14.95 11.55
CA GLU A 13 7.27 16.41 11.56
C GLU A 13 6.42 16.83 10.37
N MET A 14 6.66 16.24 9.19
CA MET A 14 5.85 16.54 8.00
C MET A 14 4.39 16.08 8.18
N TYR A 15 4.15 14.88 8.70
CA TYR A 15 2.79 14.39 8.96
C TYR A 15 2.08 15.20 10.05
N ASN A 16 2.73 15.38 11.20
CA ASN A 16 2.13 16.06 12.35
C ASN A 16 1.90 17.55 12.07
N GLY A 17 2.81 18.18 11.34
CA GLY A 17 2.75 19.60 11.01
C GLY A 17 1.95 19.92 9.75
N HIS A 18 1.54 18.93 8.96
CA HIS A 18 0.97 19.13 7.62
C HIS A 18 1.82 20.10 6.77
N VAL A 19 3.14 19.91 6.79
CA VAL A 19 4.13 20.74 6.12
C VAL A 19 5.12 19.87 5.36
N VAL A 20 5.50 20.27 4.15
CA VAL A 20 6.49 19.55 3.34
C VAL A 20 7.52 20.51 2.75
N PRO A 21 8.81 20.17 2.70
CA PRO A 21 9.80 20.97 1.99
C PRO A 21 9.59 20.85 0.48
N LEU A 22 9.56 21.98 -0.22
CA LEU A 22 9.35 22.04 -1.67
C LEU A 22 10.65 22.34 -2.43
N ALA A 23 11.43 23.28 -1.95
CA ALA A 23 12.66 23.70 -2.59
C ALA A 23 13.61 24.43 -1.62
N ILE A 24 14.90 24.32 -1.89
CA ILE A 24 15.95 25.16 -1.34
C ILE A 24 16.41 26.09 -2.47
N ASN A 25 16.50 27.37 -2.16
CA ASN A 25 17.15 28.34 -3.06
C ASN A 25 18.40 28.88 -2.35
N PRO A 26 19.61 28.37 -2.71
CA PRO A 26 20.85 28.81 -2.08
C PRO A 26 21.15 30.28 -2.35
N ASP A 27 20.84 30.79 -3.54
CA ASP A 27 21.14 32.19 -3.95
C ASP A 27 20.33 33.20 -3.11
N GLU A 28 19.10 32.84 -2.74
CA GLU A 28 18.24 33.66 -1.90
C GLU A 28 18.35 33.30 -0.41
N GLN A 29 19.16 32.33 -0.03
CA GLN A 29 19.21 31.75 1.31
C GLN A 29 17.79 31.45 1.82
N SER A 30 16.94 30.86 0.97
CA SER A 30 15.54 30.62 1.30
C SER A 30 15.12 29.18 1.13
N TYR A 31 14.29 28.73 2.09
CA TYR A 31 13.62 27.43 2.02
C TYR A 31 12.14 27.65 1.73
N ARG A 32 11.59 26.82 0.83
CA ARG A 32 10.19 26.87 0.45
C ARG A 32 9.46 25.65 1.00
N PHE A 33 8.37 25.89 1.72
CA PHE A 33 7.55 24.87 2.34
C PHE A 33 6.14 24.89 1.76
N GLY A 34 5.56 23.70 1.48
CA GLY A 34 4.14 23.53 1.23
C GLY A 34 3.41 23.29 2.54
N ILE A 35 2.38 24.06 2.80
CA ILE A 35 1.51 23.93 3.97
C ILE A 35 0.07 23.69 3.51
N THR A 36 -0.75 23.12 4.37
CA THR A 36 -2.18 22.91 4.11
C THR A 36 -3.04 23.79 5.02
N SER A 37 -4.35 23.79 4.82
CA SER A 37 -5.29 24.46 5.74
C SER A 37 -5.28 23.87 7.16
N GLN A 38 -4.68 22.70 7.36
CA GLN A 38 -4.58 22.04 8.66
C GLN A 38 -3.26 22.35 9.38
N THR A 39 -2.32 23.03 8.72
CA THR A 39 -1.03 23.40 9.31
C THR A 39 -1.24 24.42 10.43
N PRO A 40 -0.77 24.13 11.67
CA PRO A 40 -0.91 25.08 12.79
C PRO A 40 -0.12 26.37 12.52
N GLN A 41 -0.74 27.53 12.74
CA GLN A 41 -0.06 28.81 12.58
C GLN A 41 1.11 28.99 13.56
N SER A 42 1.01 28.41 14.74
CA SER A 42 2.13 28.37 15.70
C SER A 42 3.36 27.69 15.14
N LEU A 43 3.17 26.59 14.39
CA LEU A 43 4.28 25.88 13.72
C LEU A 43 4.93 26.77 12.67
N VAL A 44 4.13 27.46 11.84
CA VAL A 44 4.66 28.40 10.82
C VAL A 44 5.48 29.50 11.48
N ALA A 45 5.01 30.09 12.59
CA ALA A 45 5.74 31.11 13.34
C ALA A 45 7.06 30.56 13.92
N THR A 46 7.01 29.37 14.54
CA THR A 46 8.20 28.69 15.09
C THR A 46 9.23 28.41 14.00
N MET A 47 8.82 27.82 12.89
CA MET A 47 9.72 27.56 11.76
C MET A 47 10.33 28.85 11.20
N THR A 48 9.51 29.90 11.04
CA THR A 48 10.00 31.20 10.56
C THR A 48 11.10 31.76 11.46
N ASN A 49 10.93 31.69 12.79
CA ASN A 49 11.91 32.18 13.74
C ASN A 49 13.18 31.32 13.74
N ASN A 50 13.04 29.99 13.79
CA ASN A 50 14.18 29.07 13.83
C ASN A 50 15.08 29.21 12.58
N TYR A 51 14.48 29.31 11.40
CA TYR A 51 15.26 29.48 10.16
C TYR A 51 15.86 30.89 10.06
N ARG A 52 15.16 31.91 10.52
CA ARG A 52 15.70 33.28 10.56
C ARG A 52 16.92 33.40 11.47
N GLU A 53 16.96 32.70 12.60
CA GLU A 53 18.13 32.63 13.49
C GLU A 53 19.35 31.98 12.78
N GLN A 54 19.09 31.12 11.81
CA GLN A 54 20.12 30.50 10.97
C GLN A 54 20.46 31.31 9.72
N GLY A 55 19.90 32.50 9.57
CA GLY A 55 20.09 33.34 8.38
C GLY A 55 19.32 32.88 7.14
N ILE A 56 18.31 32.00 7.33
CA ILE A 56 17.54 31.42 6.24
C ILE A 56 16.13 32.02 6.22
N ILE A 57 15.62 32.35 5.04
CA ILE A 57 14.26 32.86 4.85
C ILE A 57 13.31 31.67 4.60
N ALA A 58 12.41 31.38 5.51
CA ALA A 58 11.36 30.39 5.31
C ALA A 58 10.18 31.00 4.55
N LYS A 59 9.84 30.46 3.38
CA LYS A 59 8.69 30.86 2.54
C LYS A 59 7.66 29.74 2.54
N PHE A 60 6.39 30.06 2.86
CA PHE A 60 5.31 29.08 2.96
C PHE A 60 4.29 29.27 1.82
N PHE A 61 3.88 28.19 1.21
CA PHE A 61 2.92 28.15 0.12
C PHE A 61 1.77 27.22 0.45
N LEU A 62 0.55 27.69 0.33
CA LEU A 62 -0.63 26.86 0.53
C LEU A 62 -0.75 25.86 -0.62
N ILE A 63 -0.82 24.59 -0.27
CA ILE A 63 -1.05 23.50 -1.23
C ILE A 63 -2.34 22.75 -0.87
N SER A 64 -2.92 22.06 -1.85
CA SER A 64 -4.10 21.23 -1.61
C SER A 64 -3.77 20.01 -0.76
N ALA A 65 -4.77 19.46 -0.05
CA ALA A 65 -4.62 18.22 0.70
C ALA A 65 -4.22 17.04 -0.21
N SER A 66 -4.68 17.02 -1.46
CA SER A 66 -4.26 16.01 -2.46
C SER A 66 -2.80 16.20 -2.87
N GLY A 67 -2.36 17.44 -3.08
CA GLY A 67 -0.95 17.76 -3.37
C GLY A 67 -0.03 17.38 -2.21
N PHE A 68 -0.44 17.66 -0.97
CA PHE A 68 0.28 17.21 0.22
C PHE A 68 0.44 15.68 0.26
N ARG A 69 -0.66 14.93 0.07
CA ARG A 69 -0.61 13.46 0.04
C ARG A 69 0.31 12.93 -1.07
N ALA A 70 0.23 13.52 -2.26
CA ALA A 70 1.09 13.11 -3.38
C ALA A 70 2.57 13.36 -3.11
N LEU A 71 2.91 14.46 -2.41
CA LEU A 71 4.28 14.73 -1.98
C LEU A 71 4.71 13.78 -0.87
N MET A 72 3.86 13.54 0.15
CA MET A 72 4.17 12.61 1.23
C MET A 72 4.45 11.18 0.72
N LEU A 73 3.72 10.69 -0.28
CA LEU A 73 4.00 9.40 -0.93
C LEU A 73 5.41 9.33 -1.57
N ARG A 74 6.02 10.47 -1.90
CA ARG A 74 7.40 10.53 -2.42
C ARG A 74 8.44 10.60 -1.30
N PHE A 75 8.11 11.25 -0.17
CA PHE A 75 8.99 11.32 1.01
C PHE A 75 8.99 10.01 1.79
N ASP A 76 7.80 9.45 1.98
CA ASP A 76 7.54 8.19 2.68
C ASP A 76 6.74 7.26 1.74
N PRO A 77 7.40 6.69 0.73
CA PRO A 77 6.75 5.71 -0.12
C PRO A 77 6.32 4.52 0.74
N PRO A 78 5.12 3.96 0.50
CA PRO A 78 4.70 2.76 1.21
C PRO A 78 5.80 1.72 1.08
N LYS A 79 6.29 1.24 2.24
CA LYS A 79 7.31 0.19 2.27
C LYS A 79 6.72 -1.00 1.57
N LYS A 80 7.28 -1.36 0.41
CA LYS A 80 6.93 -2.61 -0.26
C LYS A 80 7.43 -3.72 0.64
N VAL A 81 6.54 -4.27 1.46
CA VAL A 81 6.86 -5.44 2.25
C VAL A 81 6.96 -6.59 1.26
N ILE A 82 8.16 -7.12 1.09
CA ILE A 82 8.39 -8.32 0.30
C ILE A 82 8.06 -9.48 1.22
N TYR A 83 7.00 -10.20 0.91
CA TYR A 83 6.64 -11.43 1.60
C TYR A 83 7.27 -12.62 0.88
N ASP A 84 7.48 -13.70 1.61
CA ASP A 84 7.98 -14.94 1.03
C ASP A 84 7.05 -15.44 -0.09
N ASN A 85 7.66 -15.98 -1.13
CA ASN A 85 6.92 -16.54 -2.26
C ASN A 85 6.29 -17.87 -1.86
N ILE A 86 5.11 -18.15 -2.41
CA ILE A 86 4.48 -19.46 -2.29
C ILE A 86 5.25 -20.44 -3.20
N GLU A 87 5.74 -21.52 -2.62
CA GLU A 87 6.32 -22.65 -3.35
C GLU A 87 5.42 -23.87 -3.14
N ILE A 88 4.92 -24.42 -4.24
CA ILE A 88 4.11 -25.65 -4.21
C ILE A 88 5.02 -26.80 -4.60
N ALA A 89 5.54 -27.53 -3.62
CA ALA A 89 6.43 -28.66 -3.84
C ALA A 89 5.67 -29.95 -4.19
N LYS A 90 4.50 -30.16 -3.61
CA LYS A 90 3.65 -31.35 -3.86
C LYS A 90 2.18 -31.01 -3.60
N GLU A 91 1.28 -31.78 -4.22
CA GLU A 91 -0.15 -31.68 -3.96
C GLU A 91 -0.46 -32.06 -2.50
N GLY A 92 -1.15 -31.15 -1.78
CA GLY A 92 -1.51 -31.36 -0.37
C GLY A 92 -0.39 -31.14 0.64
N ASP A 93 0.67 -30.44 0.28
CA ASP A 93 1.80 -30.13 1.16
C ASP A 93 1.37 -29.27 2.36
N SER A 94 1.43 -29.87 3.56
CA SER A 94 1.11 -29.20 4.83
C SER A 94 2.06 -28.05 5.14
N ASP A 95 3.30 -28.12 4.69
CA ASP A 95 4.31 -27.12 4.96
C ASP A 95 4.04 -25.83 4.16
N THR A 96 3.65 -25.96 2.90
CA THR A 96 3.17 -24.85 2.07
C THR A 96 1.96 -24.16 2.74
N LEU A 97 0.97 -24.94 3.16
CA LEU A 97 -0.23 -24.42 3.81
C LEU A 97 0.11 -23.62 5.07
N GLN A 98 0.99 -24.15 5.92
CA GLN A 98 1.38 -23.51 7.17
C GLN A 98 2.18 -22.23 6.91
N GLN A 99 3.17 -22.28 6.03
CA GLN A 99 4.05 -21.14 5.71
C GLN A 99 3.25 -19.98 5.09
N VAL A 100 2.41 -20.27 4.10
CA VAL A 100 1.58 -19.25 3.45
C VAL A 100 0.55 -18.67 4.42
N SER A 101 -0.07 -19.50 5.26
CA SER A 101 -1.02 -19.03 6.27
C SER A 101 -0.34 -18.11 7.29
N GLN A 102 0.88 -18.43 7.72
CA GLN A 102 1.68 -17.58 8.60
C GLN A 102 2.05 -16.26 7.91
N THR A 103 2.53 -16.30 6.67
CA THR A 103 2.85 -15.09 5.90
C THR A 103 1.61 -14.21 5.76
N LEU A 104 0.47 -14.78 5.36
CA LEU A 104 -0.80 -14.03 5.24
C LEU A 104 -1.30 -13.47 6.57
N ALA A 105 -0.97 -14.06 7.70
CA ALA A 105 -1.28 -13.50 9.02
C ALA A 105 -0.50 -12.22 9.32
N THR A 106 0.70 -12.07 8.76
CA THR A 106 1.57 -10.90 8.93
C THR A 106 1.35 -9.83 7.86
N VAL A 107 0.80 -10.20 6.69
CA VAL A 107 0.49 -9.27 5.60
C VAL A 107 -0.52 -8.22 6.08
N GLY A 108 -0.24 -6.96 5.81
CA GLY A 108 -1.16 -5.85 6.11
C GLY A 108 -2.55 -6.10 5.50
N THR A 109 -3.58 -5.74 6.23
CA THR A 109 -4.98 -6.01 5.86
C THR A 109 -5.33 -5.56 4.44
N ASN A 110 -4.78 -4.42 4.00
CA ASN A 110 -5.02 -3.88 2.65
C ASN A 110 -4.19 -4.58 1.57
N ASP A 111 -3.16 -5.32 1.95
CA ASP A 111 -2.20 -5.94 1.03
C ASP A 111 -2.46 -7.42 0.78
N VAL A 112 -3.29 -8.06 1.62
CA VAL A 112 -3.61 -9.50 1.50
C VAL A 112 -4.10 -9.86 0.09
N PHE A 113 -5.00 -9.06 -0.45
CA PHE A 113 -5.54 -9.30 -1.78
C PHE A 113 -4.46 -9.15 -2.87
N ASN A 114 -3.65 -8.10 -2.81
CA ASN A 114 -2.54 -7.88 -3.75
C ASN A 114 -1.52 -9.01 -3.67
N TYR A 115 -1.19 -9.46 -2.46
CA TYR A 115 -0.31 -10.60 -2.25
C TYR A 115 -0.83 -11.87 -2.91
N LEU A 116 -2.12 -12.20 -2.74
CA LEU A 116 -2.72 -13.37 -3.35
C LEU A 116 -2.67 -13.32 -4.89
N ILE A 117 -2.94 -12.16 -5.48
CA ILE A 117 -2.85 -11.97 -6.94
C ILE A 117 -1.40 -12.10 -7.42
N ASP A 118 -0.45 -11.45 -6.75
CA ASP A 118 0.98 -11.54 -7.10
C ASP A 118 1.49 -12.99 -7.03
N GLN A 119 1.10 -13.74 -6.02
CA GLN A 119 1.48 -15.15 -5.89
C GLN A 119 0.79 -16.03 -6.93
N ALA A 120 -0.46 -15.78 -7.26
CA ALA A 120 -1.16 -16.51 -8.32
C ALA A 120 -0.50 -16.29 -9.70
N ASP A 121 -0.11 -15.05 -10.01
CA ASP A 121 0.64 -14.74 -11.22
C ASP A 121 1.99 -15.48 -11.28
N ARG A 122 2.75 -15.46 -10.17
CA ARG A 122 4.04 -16.14 -10.06
C ARG A 122 3.94 -17.64 -10.26
N LEU A 123 2.89 -18.26 -9.74
CA LEU A 123 2.61 -19.68 -9.87
C LEU A 123 1.95 -20.03 -11.20
N ASN A 124 1.66 -19.04 -12.05
CA ASN A 124 0.89 -19.20 -13.27
C ASN A 124 -0.47 -19.89 -13.01
N ALA A 125 -1.11 -19.52 -11.89
CA ALA A 125 -2.39 -20.09 -11.51
C ALA A 125 -3.51 -19.53 -12.38
N SER A 126 -4.41 -20.39 -12.85
CA SER A 126 -5.58 -20.00 -13.64
C SER A 126 -6.73 -19.45 -12.77
N ASP A 127 -6.81 -19.86 -11.52
CA ASP A 127 -7.91 -19.52 -10.61
C ASP A 127 -7.42 -19.39 -9.17
N ILE A 128 -8.06 -18.47 -8.42
CA ILE A 128 -7.97 -18.40 -6.96
C ILE A 128 -9.36 -18.67 -6.40
N HIS A 129 -9.49 -19.71 -5.57
CA HIS A 129 -10.70 -20.05 -4.86
C HIS A 129 -10.59 -19.62 -3.41
N ILE A 130 -11.54 -18.80 -2.95
CA ILE A 130 -11.65 -18.36 -1.56
C ILE A 130 -12.95 -18.91 -1.00
N GLU A 131 -12.85 -19.97 -0.20
CA GLU A 131 -13.98 -20.76 0.25
C GLU A 131 -14.22 -20.58 1.73
N ASN A 132 -15.46 -20.23 2.08
CA ASN A 132 -15.89 -20.14 3.46
C ASN A 132 -16.08 -21.57 4.03
N GLN A 133 -15.28 -21.94 5.01
CA GLN A 133 -15.43 -23.15 5.80
C GLN A 133 -16.17 -22.82 7.11
N ARG A 134 -16.43 -23.84 7.95
CA ARG A 134 -17.17 -23.65 9.19
C ARG A 134 -16.53 -22.59 10.10
N ASP A 135 -15.23 -22.65 10.29
CA ASP A 135 -14.49 -21.79 11.24
C ASP A 135 -13.36 -20.99 10.60
N THR A 136 -12.94 -21.36 9.40
CA THR A 136 -11.83 -20.73 8.65
C THR A 136 -12.26 -20.43 7.22
N ILE A 137 -11.40 -19.73 6.52
CA ILE A 137 -11.47 -19.49 5.09
C ILE A 137 -10.32 -20.22 4.43
N ARG A 138 -10.64 -21.11 3.50
CA ARG A 138 -9.64 -21.84 2.72
C ARG A 138 -9.37 -21.10 1.42
N VAL A 139 -8.08 -20.88 1.13
CA VAL A 139 -7.61 -20.36 -0.15
C VAL A 139 -6.97 -21.49 -0.94
N ARG A 140 -7.43 -21.70 -2.18
CA ARG A 140 -6.85 -22.65 -3.11
C ARG A 140 -6.49 -21.97 -4.41
N MET A 141 -5.42 -22.40 -5.04
CA MET A 141 -5.00 -21.96 -6.37
C MET A 141 -4.98 -23.14 -7.32
N ARG A 142 -5.43 -22.92 -8.56
CA ARG A 142 -5.33 -23.91 -9.62
C ARG A 142 -4.03 -23.71 -10.40
N VAL A 143 -3.09 -24.62 -10.23
CA VAL A 143 -1.79 -24.60 -10.90
C VAL A 143 -1.68 -25.89 -11.72
N ASP A 144 -1.34 -25.78 -12.99
CA ASP A 144 -1.24 -26.90 -13.92
C ASP A 144 -2.46 -27.83 -13.93
N GLY A 145 -3.65 -27.24 -13.78
CA GLY A 145 -4.94 -27.94 -13.76
C GLY A 145 -5.32 -28.56 -12.41
N ALA A 146 -4.41 -28.66 -11.43
CA ALA A 146 -4.67 -29.17 -10.11
C ALA A 146 -5.00 -28.05 -9.10
N LEU A 147 -5.92 -28.30 -8.16
CA LEU A 147 -6.27 -27.38 -7.07
C LEU A 147 -5.41 -27.66 -5.84
N HIS A 148 -4.57 -26.71 -5.49
CA HIS A 148 -3.71 -26.76 -4.30
C HIS A 148 -4.26 -25.87 -3.19
N SER A 149 -4.35 -26.40 -1.96
CA SER A 149 -4.64 -25.60 -0.78
C SER A 149 -3.38 -24.82 -0.41
N VAL A 150 -3.44 -23.49 -0.45
CA VAL A 150 -2.28 -22.63 -0.22
C VAL A 150 -2.35 -21.85 1.09
N ALA A 151 -3.55 -21.66 1.65
CA ALA A 151 -3.70 -20.99 2.94
C ALA A 151 -5.02 -21.31 3.63
N GLU A 152 -5.02 -21.18 4.96
CA GLU A 152 -6.21 -21.06 5.80
C GLU A 152 -6.17 -19.73 6.57
N LEU A 153 -7.25 -18.94 6.49
CA LEU A 153 -7.36 -17.62 7.06
C LEU A 153 -8.49 -17.54 8.09
N GLY A 154 -8.35 -16.61 9.03
CA GLY A 154 -9.45 -16.23 9.92
C GLY A 154 -10.56 -15.48 9.18
N ARG A 155 -11.78 -15.50 9.73
CA ARG A 155 -12.96 -14.85 9.13
C ARG A 155 -12.85 -13.33 9.02
N ASP A 156 -12.07 -12.69 9.86
CA ASP A 156 -11.76 -11.27 9.81
C ASP A 156 -11.07 -10.92 8.49
N ARG A 157 -10.10 -11.73 8.06
CA ARG A 157 -9.39 -11.57 6.79
C ARG A 157 -10.30 -11.73 5.58
N TYR A 158 -11.25 -12.64 5.63
CA TYR A 158 -12.23 -12.84 4.56
C TYR A 158 -13.00 -11.57 4.23
N ARG A 159 -13.52 -10.87 5.24
CA ARG A 159 -14.28 -9.63 5.02
C ARG A 159 -13.44 -8.58 4.29
N VAL A 160 -12.18 -8.48 4.63
CA VAL A 160 -11.26 -7.53 4.01
C VAL A 160 -10.98 -7.90 2.56
N ILE A 161 -10.69 -9.18 2.29
CA ILE A 161 -10.46 -9.67 0.94
C ILE A 161 -11.71 -9.45 0.08
N MET A 162 -12.89 -9.81 0.59
CA MET A 162 -14.15 -9.65 -0.13
C MET A 162 -14.52 -8.20 -0.36
N ALA A 163 -14.24 -7.30 0.60
CA ALA A 163 -14.46 -5.86 0.41
C ALA A 163 -13.51 -5.27 -0.66
N ALA A 164 -12.24 -5.68 -0.65
CA ALA A 164 -11.28 -5.25 -1.66
C ALA A 164 -11.66 -5.76 -3.06
N LEU A 165 -12.04 -7.05 -3.17
CA LEU A 165 -12.50 -7.66 -4.41
C LEU A 165 -13.75 -6.95 -4.95
N ALA A 166 -14.77 -6.77 -4.10
CA ALA A 166 -16.03 -6.15 -4.47
C ALA A 166 -15.83 -4.71 -4.98
N SER A 167 -15.00 -3.94 -4.28
CA SER A 167 -14.67 -2.58 -4.68
C SER A 167 -13.97 -2.50 -6.04
N ARG A 168 -13.05 -3.43 -6.32
CA ARG A 168 -12.27 -3.43 -7.58
C ARG A 168 -13.05 -4.01 -8.75
N ALA A 169 -13.84 -5.05 -8.50
CA ALA A 169 -14.65 -5.71 -9.52
C ALA A 169 -16.03 -5.04 -9.74
N ASN A 170 -16.31 -3.96 -8.99
CA ASN A 170 -17.60 -3.26 -9.01
C ASN A 170 -18.81 -4.19 -8.78
N ILE A 171 -18.70 -5.07 -7.79
CA ILE A 171 -19.78 -5.97 -7.37
C ILE A 171 -20.29 -5.59 -5.97
N SER A 172 -21.52 -6.01 -5.64
CA SER A 172 -22.15 -5.67 -4.36
C SER A 172 -21.94 -6.77 -3.31
N THR A 173 -21.39 -6.42 -2.15
CA THR A 173 -21.31 -7.34 -1.00
C THR A 173 -22.65 -7.57 -0.29
N ALA A 174 -23.69 -6.79 -0.63
CA ALA A 174 -25.03 -6.90 -0.03
C ALA A 174 -25.96 -7.83 -0.80
N SER A 175 -25.58 -8.28 -2.01
CA SER A 175 -26.39 -9.22 -2.79
C SER A 175 -26.20 -10.65 -2.30
N ASN A 176 -27.29 -11.38 -2.22
CA ASN A 176 -27.28 -12.82 -1.94
C ASN A 176 -27.25 -13.67 -3.23
N GLU A 177 -27.26 -13.02 -4.40
CA GLU A 177 -27.21 -13.71 -5.68
C GLU A 177 -25.76 -13.80 -6.19
N PRO A 178 -25.44 -14.82 -6.98
CA PRO A 178 -24.15 -14.91 -7.64
C PRO A 178 -23.91 -13.66 -8.52
N GLN A 179 -22.73 -13.12 -8.42
CA GLN A 179 -22.31 -11.94 -9.18
C GLN A 179 -21.01 -12.24 -9.93
N SER A 180 -20.84 -11.56 -11.05
CA SER A 180 -19.57 -11.52 -11.77
C SER A 180 -19.13 -10.07 -11.96
N GLY A 181 -17.85 -9.84 -11.98
CA GLY A 181 -17.26 -8.53 -12.22
C GLY A 181 -15.88 -8.70 -12.86
N HIS A 182 -15.37 -7.61 -13.38
CA HIS A 182 -14.04 -7.57 -13.98
C HIS A 182 -13.20 -6.52 -13.26
N MET A 183 -11.93 -6.81 -13.11
CA MET A 183 -10.96 -5.86 -12.59
C MET A 183 -9.66 -5.98 -13.35
N GLN A 184 -8.86 -4.94 -13.28
CA GLN A 184 -7.50 -4.93 -13.80
C GLN A 184 -6.54 -4.69 -12.64
N GLN A 185 -5.44 -5.42 -12.63
CA GLN A 185 -4.38 -5.28 -11.62
C GLN A 185 -3.04 -5.12 -12.32
N GLU A 186 -2.33 -4.06 -11.97
CA GLU A 186 -0.95 -3.88 -12.40
C GLU A 186 -0.02 -4.68 -11.49
N ILE A 187 0.73 -5.60 -12.09
CA ILE A 187 1.74 -6.41 -11.42
C ILE A 187 3.11 -5.99 -11.90
N HIS A 188 4.04 -5.83 -10.97
CA HIS A 188 5.42 -5.47 -11.27
C HIS A 188 6.29 -6.70 -11.11
N ARG A 189 6.79 -7.23 -12.23
CA ARG A 189 7.68 -8.39 -12.26
C ARG A 189 8.97 -8.02 -12.99
N ASP A 190 10.11 -8.30 -12.37
CA ASP A 190 11.46 -8.07 -12.93
C ASP A 190 11.67 -6.66 -13.51
N GLY A 191 11.06 -5.65 -12.88
CA GLY A 191 11.14 -4.26 -13.32
C GLY A 191 10.20 -3.89 -14.47
N VAL A 192 9.34 -4.82 -14.92
CA VAL A 192 8.34 -4.61 -15.96
C VAL A 192 6.94 -4.65 -15.33
N SER A 193 6.11 -3.70 -15.73
CA SER A 193 4.68 -3.69 -15.33
C SER A 193 3.88 -4.52 -16.32
N HIS A 194 3.10 -5.45 -15.79
CA HIS A 194 2.11 -6.24 -16.52
C HIS A 194 0.72 -5.90 -16.02
N LEU A 195 -0.25 -5.85 -16.91
CA LEU A 195 -1.66 -5.67 -16.59
C LEU A 195 -2.35 -7.04 -16.68
N LEU A 196 -2.94 -7.50 -15.58
CA LEU A 196 -3.79 -8.69 -15.50
C LEU A 196 -5.25 -8.29 -15.59
#